data_292d503ef88c331ebd798a75d98c2725
#
_entry.id   292d503ef88c331ebd798a75d98c2725
#
_cell.length_a   1.000
_cell.length_b   1.000
_cell.length_c   1.000
_cell.angle_alpha   90.00
_cell.angle_beta   90.00
_cell.angle_gamma   90.00
#
_symmetry.space_group_name_H-M   'P 1'
#
loop_
_entity.id
_entity.type
_entity.pdbx_description
1 polymer ?
#
loop_
_entity_poly.entity_id
_entity_poly.type
_entity_poly.pdbx_seq_one_letter_code
_entity_poly.pdbx_strand_id
1 'polypeptide(L)'
;MRWVALLALVAGCAELGVVSDGTSISVGKASNGYLVDGARLPDHGEGFITREVWRARDNRFGTDELIDLVVGVSRRMHRQVPDVNLVVADLSGQGGGERGAFHRSHQSGRDVDILYYLRDASGRPLEPDAMHVFNAAARAIDRTGITIDIPRTWMLVKELLTAPEAPVQWVFMYAPIARRLIEHAQKIGEPEVVIARARKALKQPGDSARHDDHMHVRVYCSAADRAYGCTDMGPMELWAERQAEPSPVAALLTALAASPPPAASEASISVPAASPGAVSPGAVALPAAVAIGEAESRGVGTPTALPAGRGSSPEGTISAPPHLGRLLRTHTDRIYLPSRR
;
A
#
# COMPACT_ATOMS: atom_id res chain seq x y z
N MET A 1 -30.93 -10.91 -27.43
CA MET A 1 -29.74 -10.06 -27.42
C MET A 1 -29.49 -9.27 -26.11
N ARG A 2 -30.38 -9.30 -25.11
CA ARG A 2 -30.19 -8.58 -23.82
C ARG A 2 -29.30 -9.27 -22.79
N TRP A 3 -29.08 -10.59 -22.93
CA TRP A 3 -28.27 -11.37 -21.96
C TRP A 3 -26.75 -11.34 -22.22
N VAL A 4 -26.31 -11.02 -23.44
CA VAL A 4 -24.88 -10.94 -23.77
C VAL A 4 -24.23 -9.68 -23.17
N ALA A 5 -24.99 -8.59 -23.04
CA ALA A 5 -24.50 -7.35 -22.43
C ALA A 5 -24.27 -7.47 -20.91
N LEU A 6 -25.05 -8.34 -20.20
CA LEU A 6 -24.89 -8.53 -18.77
C LEU A 6 -23.66 -9.39 -18.43
N LEU A 7 -23.33 -10.37 -19.28
CA LEU A 7 -22.12 -11.20 -19.14
C LEU A 7 -20.83 -10.41 -19.39
N ALA A 8 -20.86 -9.44 -20.30
CA ALA A 8 -19.70 -8.57 -20.54
C ALA A 8 -19.40 -7.62 -19.37
N LEU A 9 -20.42 -7.19 -18.61
CA LEU A 9 -20.23 -6.36 -17.41
C LEU A 9 -19.61 -7.13 -16.24
N VAL A 10 -19.88 -8.43 -16.12
CA VAL A 10 -19.29 -9.26 -15.05
C VAL A 10 -17.85 -9.65 -15.37
N ALA A 11 -17.51 -9.85 -16.65
CA ALA A 11 -16.14 -10.13 -17.06
C ALA A 11 -15.19 -8.90 -16.89
N GLY A 12 -15.71 -7.68 -17.05
CA GLY A 12 -14.94 -6.46 -16.89
C GLY A 12 -14.48 -6.17 -15.45
N CYS A 13 -15.19 -6.68 -14.43
CA CYS A 13 -14.81 -6.51 -13.04
C CYS A 13 -13.61 -7.40 -12.62
N ALA A 14 -13.39 -8.52 -13.30
CA ALA A 14 -12.26 -9.41 -13.01
C ALA A 14 -10.92 -8.85 -13.54
N GLU A 15 -10.93 -8.03 -14.57
CA GLU A 15 -9.73 -7.39 -15.13
C GLU A 15 -9.36 -6.06 -14.44
N LEU A 16 -10.26 -5.45 -13.68
CA LEU A 16 -9.96 -4.26 -12.88
C LEU A 16 -9.16 -4.57 -11.59
N GLY A 17 -9.06 -5.79 -11.19
CA GLY A 17 -7.97 -6.52 -10.54
C GLY A 17 -7.50 -6.04 -9.18
N VAL A 18 -8.12 -5.09 -8.51
CA VAL A 18 -7.81 -4.76 -7.12
C VAL A 18 -9.09 -4.61 -6.35
N VAL A 19 -9.25 -5.43 -5.36
CA VAL A 19 -10.34 -5.31 -4.41
C VAL A 19 -9.74 -4.84 -3.10
N SER A 20 -9.47 -3.55 -3.06
CA SER A 20 -9.36 -2.81 -1.82
C SER A 20 -10.77 -2.39 -1.45
N ASP A 21 -11.33 -3.03 -0.46
CA ASP A 21 -12.69 -2.77 0.00
C ASP A 21 -12.75 -2.01 1.34
N GLY A 22 -11.58 -1.64 1.88
CA GLY A 22 -11.46 -0.90 3.11
C GLY A 22 -11.71 -1.72 4.37
N THR A 23 -11.72 -3.06 4.28
CA THR A 23 -12.01 -3.94 5.42
C THR A 23 -10.78 -4.46 6.14
N SER A 24 -9.60 -4.38 5.54
CA SER A 24 -8.37 -4.88 6.14
C SER A 24 -7.99 -4.11 7.40
N ILE A 25 -7.47 -4.82 8.40
CA ILE A 25 -7.00 -4.23 9.65
C ILE A 25 -5.59 -4.71 9.97
N SER A 26 -4.66 -3.77 10.12
CA SER A 26 -3.34 -4.02 10.66
C SER A 26 -3.38 -3.98 12.19
N VAL A 27 -2.80 -4.97 12.86
CA VAL A 27 -2.74 -5.01 14.33
C VAL A 27 -1.31 -5.22 14.79
N GLY A 28 -0.91 -4.51 15.84
CA GLY A 28 0.42 -4.60 16.43
C GLY A 28 1.48 -3.86 15.63
N LYS A 29 2.72 -4.33 15.72
CA LYS A 29 3.89 -3.78 15.03
C LYS A 29 4.15 -4.53 13.73
N ALA A 30 4.84 -3.92 12.80
CA ALA A 30 5.25 -4.58 11.57
C ALA A 30 6.10 -5.85 11.81
N SER A 31 6.84 -5.92 12.93
CA SER A 31 7.68 -7.06 13.34
C SER A 31 7.07 -7.92 14.45
N ASN A 32 5.89 -7.62 14.92
CA ASN A 32 5.13 -8.41 15.90
C ASN A 32 3.67 -7.99 15.80
N GLY A 33 2.96 -8.55 14.84
CA GLY A 33 1.59 -8.19 14.55
C GLY A 33 0.91 -9.21 13.65
N TYR A 34 -0.29 -8.89 13.24
CA TYR A 34 -1.09 -9.71 12.33
C TYR A 34 -1.98 -8.81 11.45
N LEU A 35 -2.55 -9.42 10.43
CA LEU A 35 -3.40 -8.79 9.43
C LEU A 35 -4.77 -9.47 9.44
N VAL A 36 -5.83 -8.70 9.59
CA VAL A 36 -7.21 -9.18 9.48
C VAL A 36 -7.74 -8.77 8.11
N ASP A 37 -8.42 -9.67 7.43
CA ASP A 37 -9.04 -9.47 6.11
C ASP A 37 -8.13 -8.76 5.09
N GLY A 38 -6.85 -9.19 5.06
CA GLY A 38 -5.85 -8.57 4.19
C GLY A 38 -6.20 -8.68 2.71
N ALA A 39 -6.07 -7.58 1.98
CA ALA A 39 -6.24 -7.54 0.54
C ALA A 39 -5.07 -8.26 -0.16
N ARG A 40 -5.38 -9.06 -1.19
CA ARG A 40 -4.37 -9.78 -1.97
C ARG A 40 -3.92 -8.97 -3.17
N LEU A 41 -2.62 -8.70 -3.29
CA LEU A 41 -2.04 -8.12 -4.49
C LEU A 41 -2.13 -9.13 -5.65
N PRO A 42 -2.67 -8.79 -6.83
CA PRO A 42 -2.64 -9.64 -8.02
C PRO A 42 -1.21 -10.01 -8.43
N ASP A 43 -1.05 -11.08 -9.21
CA ASP A 43 0.27 -11.53 -9.68
C ASP A 43 0.91 -10.55 -10.67
N HIS A 44 0.08 -9.77 -11.36
CA HIS A 44 0.47 -8.69 -12.26
C HIS A 44 -0.66 -7.67 -12.38
N GLY A 45 -0.32 -6.48 -12.84
CA GLY A 45 -1.24 -5.39 -13.12
C GLY A 45 -0.59 -4.35 -14.01
N GLU A 46 -1.25 -3.21 -14.21
CA GLU A 46 -0.69 -2.12 -15.00
C GLU A 46 0.61 -1.60 -14.35
N GLY A 47 1.73 -1.90 -15.00
CA GLY A 47 3.05 -1.46 -14.60
C GLY A 47 3.73 -2.26 -13.50
N PHE A 48 3.18 -3.38 -13.04
CA PHE A 48 3.86 -4.26 -12.10
C PHE A 48 3.68 -5.75 -12.41
N ILE A 49 4.63 -6.53 -11.91
CA ILE A 49 4.62 -7.99 -11.96
C ILE A 49 5.25 -8.57 -10.70
N THR A 50 4.77 -9.74 -10.27
CA THR A 50 5.44 -10.60 -9.29
C THR A 50 5.96 -11.84 -9.98
N ARG A 51 7.25 -12.12 -9.81
CA ARG A 51 7.88 -13.30 -10.38
C ARG A 51 7.46 -14.58 -9.66
N GLU A 52 7.55 -15.72 -10.35
CA GLU A 52 7.14 -17.03 -9.85
C GLU A 52 7.74 -17.37 -8.49
N VAL A 53 9.01 -17.05 -8.27
CA VAL A 53 9.72 -17.34 -7.01
C VAL A 53 9.06 -16.70 -5.78
N TRP A 54 8.43 -15.52 -5.94
CA TRP A 54 7.69 -14.85 -4.85
C TRP A 54 6.23 -15.27 -4.84
N ARG A 55 5.61 -15.54 -6.00
CA ARG A 55 4.25 -16.10 -6.05
C ARG A 55 4.16 -17.43 -5.30
N ALA A 56 5.17 -18.29 -5.45
CA ALA A 56 5.24 -19.59 -4.76
C ALA A 56 5.33 -19.49 -3.23
N ARG A 57 5.75 -18.33 -2.69
CA ARG A 57 5.78 -18.09 -1.22
C ARG A 57 4.42 -17.68 -0.66
N ASP A 58 3.51 -17.23 -1.51
CA ASP A 58 2.18 -16.70 -1.17
C ASP A 58 2.18 -15.56 -0.11
N ASN A 59 3.26 -14.79 -0.04
CA ASN A 59 3.35 -13.56 0.73
C ASN A 59 2.83 -12.40 -0.12
N ARG A 60 1.51 -12.37 -0.33
CA ARG A 60 0.86 -11.48 -1.30
C ARG A 60 -0.17 -10.55 -0.68
N PHE A 61 -0.28 -10.51 0.64
CA PHE A 61 -1.34 -9.81 1.34
C PHE A 61 -0.83 -8.57 2.05
N GLY A 62 -1.63 -7.51 2.03
CA GLY A 62 -1.37 -6.26 2.72
C GLY A 62 -2.65 -5.60 3.19
N THR A 63 -2.52 -4.48 3.89
CA THR A 63 -3.66 -3.61 4.11
C THR A 63 -4.14 -3.02 2.79
N ASP A 64 -5.39 -2.61 2.72
CA ASP A 64 -5.97 -1.98 1.53
C ASP A 64 -5.12 -0.80 1.07
N GLU A 65 -4.68 0.04 1.99
CA GLU A 65 -3.86 1.22 1.69
C GLU A 65 -2.49 0.83 1.09
N LEU A 66 -1.88 -0.28 1.56
CA LEU A 66 -0.63 -0.76 0.99
C LEU A 66 -0.83 -1.30 -0.44
N ILE A 67 -1.90 -2.07 -0.66
CA ILE A 67 -2.22 -2.59 -1.99
C ILE A 67 -2.51 -1.45 -2.97
N ASP A 68 -3.32 -0.48 -2.56
CA ASP A 68 -3.63 0.72 -3.35
C ASP A 68 -2.37 1.52 -3.67
N LEU A 69 -1.46 1.69 -2.69
CA LEU A 69 -0.17 2.32 -2.90
C LEU A 69 0.64 1.62 -4.00
N VAL A 70 0.80 0.31 -3.91
CA VAL A 70 1.57 -0.48 -4.90
C VAL A 70 0.97 -0.32 -6.29
N VAL A 71 -0.34 -0.47 -6.43
CA VAL A 71 -1.05 -0.35 -7.71
C VAL A 71 -1.01 1.07 -8.25
N GLY A 72 -1.29 2.06 -7.43
CA GLY A 72 -1.29 3.47 -7.82
C GLY A 72 0.09 3.95 -8.28
N VAL A 73 1.14 3.64 -7.50
CA VAL A 73 2.53 3.95 -7.85
C VAL A 73 2.94 3.24 -9.13
N SER A 74 2.62 1.96 -9.27
CA SER A 74 2.96 1.18 -10.49
C SER A 74 2.35 1.80 -11.74
N ARG A 75 1.08 2.19 -11.71
CA ARG A 75 0.39 2.88 -12.81
C ARG A 75 1.06 4.22 -13.16
N ARG A 76 1.44 5.01 -12.15
CA ARG A 76 2.13 6.28 -12.37
C ARG A 76 3.52 6.06 -12.96
N MET A 77 4.26 5.07 -12.48
CA MET A 77 5.56 4.68 -13.04
C MET A 77 5.42 4.18 -14.47
N HIS A 78 4.44 3.33 -14.77
CA HIS A 78 4.22 2.82 -16.12
C HIS A 78 3.95 3.93 -17.14
N ARG A 79 3.22 4.98 -16.77
CA ARG A 79 3.02 6.14 -17.65
C ARG A 79 4.32 6.91 -17.92
N GLN A 80 5.29 6.89 -17.02
CA GLN A 80 6.57 7.59 -17.17
C GLN A 80 7.65 6.71 -17.81
N VAL A 81 7.65 5.41 -17.54
CA VAL A 81 8.63 4.42 -18.00
C VAL A 81 7.92 3.12 -18.41
N PRO A 82 7.23 3.12 -19.57
CA PRO A 82 6.37 2.00 -19.98
C PRO A 82 7.12 0.74 -20.42
N ASP A 83 8.42 0.82 -20.57
CA ASP A 83 9.29 -0.21 -21.12
C ASP A 83 9.72 -1.29 -20.10
N VAL A 84 9.46 -1.09 -18.81
CA VAL A 84 9.83 -2.03 -17.73
C VAL A 84 8.77 -1.99 -16.64
N ASN A 85 8.31 -3.16 -16.19
CA ASN A 85 7.42 -3.26 -15.04
C ASN A 85 8.18 -3.10 -13.72
N LEU A 86 7.48 -2.59 -12.71
CA LEU A 86 7.92 -2.66 -11.33
C LEU A 86 7.83 -4.12 -10.86
N VAL A 87 8.92 -4.69 -10.36
CA VAL A 87 8.90 -6.03 -9.80
C VAL A 87 8.63 -5.96 -8.30
N VAL A 88 7.48 -6.50 -7.91
CA VAL A 88 7.03 -6.60 -6.52
C VAL A 88 7.32 -7.99 -6.00
N ALA A 89 8.01 -8.07 -4.87
CA ALA A 89 8.38 -9.32 -4.23
C ALA A 89 7.41 -9.66 -3.08
N ASP A 90 7.93 -9.87 -1.87
CA ASP A 90 7.12 -10.30 -0.73
C ASP A 90 6.36 -9.13 -0.07
N LEU A 91 5.12 -9.39 0.32
CA LEU A 91 4.30 -8.65 1.27
C LEU A 91 4.14 -9.54 2.52
N SER A 92 3.00 -9.45 3.18
CA SER A 92 2.63 -10.35 4.29
C SER A 92 1.94 -11.63 3.79
N GLY A 93 1.85 -12.63 4.64
CA GLY A 93 0.91 -13.74 4.45
C GLY A 93 -0.54 -13.31 4.71
N GLN A 94 -1.51 -14.14 4.37
CA GLN A 94 -2.94 -13.83 4.45
C GLN A 94 -3.38 -13.29 5.82
N GLY A 95 -2.95 -13.90 6.92
CA GLY A 95 -3.25 -13.44 8.28
C GLY A 95 -2.12 -12.63 8.92
N GLY A 96 -1.09 -12.26 8.17
CA GLY A 96 0.14 -11.69 8.75
C GLY A 96 0.90 -12.69 9.60
N GLY A 97 1.49 -12.23 10.71
CA GLY A 97 2.27 -13.05 11.64
C GLY A 97 3.66 -13.44 11.12
N GLU A 98 4.39 -14.19 11.92
CA GLU A 98 5.74 -14.63 11.57
C GLU A 98 5.75 -15.60 10.37
N ARG A 99 6.63 -15.35 9.41
CA ARG A 99 6.76 -16.10 8.17
C ARG A 99 8.19 -16.62 7.96
N GLY A 100 8.66 -17.42 8.90
CA GLY A 100 9.96 -18.09 8.81
C GLY A 100 11.16 -17.14 8.87
N ALA A 101 12.35 -17.63 8.48
CA ALA A 101 13.62 -16.94 8.70
C ALA A 101 13.91 -15.77 7.76
N PHE A 102 13.10 -15.55 6.72
CA PHE A 102 13.39 -14.56 5.67
C PHE A 102 13.01 -13.12 6.04
N HIS A 103 11.99 -12.95 6.88
CA HIS A 103 11.46 -11.64 7.20
C HIS A 103 11.34 -11.45 8.72
N ARG A 104 12.00 -10.41 9.25
CA ARG A 104 11.79 -9.97 10.64
C ARG A 104 10.54 -9.11 10.81
N SER A 105 10.01 -8.60 9.74
CA SER A 105 8.78 -7.83 9.65
C SER A 105 7.84 -8.46 8.61
N HIS A 106 7.02 -7.70 7.91
CA HIS A 106 5.93 -8.21 7.05
C HIS A 106 4.83 -8.95 7.83
N GLN A 107 4.68 -8.68 9.14
CA GLN A 107 3.75 -9.43 9.97
C GLN A 107 2.37 -8.78 10.09
N SER A 108 2.24 -7.50 9.72
CA SER A 108 1.00 -6.75 9.93
C SER A 108 0.41 -6.12 8.66
N GLY A 109 0.82 -6.58 7.49
CA GLY A 109 0.24 -6.13 6.21
C GLY A 109 0.71 -4.76 5.73
N ARG A 110 1.73 -4.14 6.36
CA ARG A 110 2.18 -2.78 6.05
C ARG A 110 3.53 -2.69 5.35
N ASP A 111 4.12 -3.82 5.03
CA ASP A 111 5.44 -3.93 4.42
C ASP A 111 5.35 -4.57 3.03
N VAL A 112 6.15 -4.07 2.09
CA VAL A 112 6.31 -4.64 0.75
C VAL A 112 7.77 -4.50 0.29
N ASP A 113 8.30 -5.57 -0.30
CA ASP A 113 9.60 -5.58 -0.97
C ASP A 113 9.44 -5.26 -2.45
N ILE A 114 10.18 -4.26 -2.92
CA ILE A 114 10.14 -3.79 -4.31
C ILE A 114 11.57 -3.77 -4.85
N LEU A 115 11.79 -4.37 -6.03
CA LEU A 115 13.11 -4.42 -6.64
C LEU A 115 13.49 -3.07 -7.26
N TYR A 116 14.80 -2.79 -7.30
CA TYR A 116 15.32 -1.62 -7.99
C TYR A 116 15.07 -1.70 -9.50
N TYR A 117 14.88 -0.56 -10.16
CA TYR A 117 15.00 -0.48 -11.62
C TYR A 117 16.45 -0.71 -12.04
N LEU A 118 16.66 -1.49 -13.08
CA LEU A 118 17.99 -1.92 -13.50
C LEU A 118 18.32 -1.48 -14.94
N ARG A 119 19.63 -1.49 -15.22
CA ARG A 119 20.21 -1.39 -16.58
C ARG A 119 21.15 -2.55 -16.82
N ASP A 120 21.17 -3.04 -18.06
CA ASP A 120 22.15 -4.00 -18.54
C ASP A 120 23.50 -3.33 -18.87
N ALA A 121 24.49 -4.14 -19.29
CA ALA A 121 25.83 -3.67 -19.62
C ALA A 121 25.86 -2.68 -20.79
N SER A 122 24.84 -2.65 -21.64
CA SER A 122 24.69 -1.67 -22.74
C SER A 122 23.96 -0.39 -22.32
N GLY A 123 23.54 -0.30 -21.04
CA GLY A 123 22.79 0.82 -20.49
C GLY A 123 21.28 0.76 -20.79
N ARG A 124 20.77 -0.30 -21.39
CA ARG A 124 19.34 -0.47 -21.68
C ARG A 124 18.60 -0.87 -20.40
N PRO A 125 17.34 -0.45 -20.26
CA PRO A 125 16.47 -0.90 -19.16
C PRO A 125 16.39 -2.41 -19.11
N LEU A 126 16.45 -2.94 -17.89
CA LEU A 126 16.37 -4.37 -17.61
C LEU A 126 15.33 -4.60 -16.51
N GLU A 127 14.33 -5.43 -16.80
CA GLU A 127 13.39 -5.87 -15.78
C GLU A 127 14.05 -6.92 -14.87
N PRO A 128 14.11 -6.71 -13.54
CA PRO A 128 14.79 -7.64 -12.64
C PRO A 128 14.15 -9.03 -12.66
N ASP A 129 14.99 -10.06 -12.74
CA ASP A 129 14.59 -11.47 -12.66
C ASP A 129 14.83 -12.08 -11.27
N ALA A 130 15.64 -11.42 -10.43
CA ALA A 130 15.99 -11.83 -9.09
C ALA A 130 16.40 -10.63 -8.23
N MET A 131 16.54 -10.84 -6.93
CA MET A 131 17.18 -9.90 -6.00
C MET A 131 18.70 -9.97 -6.20
N HIS A 132 19.26 -9.04 -6.98
CA HIS A 132 20.70 -8.90 -7.18
C HIS A 132 21.32 -8.06 -6.07
N VAL A 133 22.45 -8.49 -5.53
CA VAL A 133 23.17 -7.76 -4.48
C VAL A 133 24.02 -6.65 -5.09
N PHE A 134 23.85 -5.41 -4.63
CA PHE A 134 24.53 -4.22 -5.15
C PHE A 134 25.57 -3.67 -4.18
N ASN A 135 26.71 -3.27 -4.74
CA ASN A 135 27.75 -2.55 -4.00
C ASN A 135 27.43 -1.03 -3.88
N ALA A 136 28.29 -0.30 -3.18
CA ALA A 136 28.15 1.16 -3.00
C ALA A 136 28.19 1.97 -4.31
N ALA A 137 28.69 1.40 -5.40
CA ALA A 137 28.68 2.00 -6.73
C ALA A 137 27.40 1.69 -7.52
N ALA A 138 26.40 1.04 -6.88
CA ALA A 138 25.16 0.59 -7.50
C ALA A 138 25.36 -0.45 -8.62
N ARG A 139 26.42 -1.23 -8.53
CA ARG A 139 26.74 -2.32 -9.48
C ARG A 139 26.46 -3.65 -8.80
N ALA A 140 25.80 -4.56 -9.51
CA ALA A 140 25.59 -5.92 -9.02
C ALA A 140 26.93 -6.64 -8.84
N ILE A 141 27.08 -7.36 -7.72
CA ILE A 141 28.29 -8.15 -7.38
C ILE A 141 28.10 -9.64 -7.66
N ASP A 142 26.87 -10.08 -7.77
CA ASP A 142 26.47 -11.46 -8.08
C ASP A 142 26.25 -11.70 -9.58
N ARG A 143 26.11 -10.62 -10.37
CA ARG A 143 25.91 -10.69 -11.82
C ARG A 143 26.57 -9.51 -12.54
N THR A 144 27.60 -9.80 -13.34
CA THR A 144 28.35 -8.79 -14.09
C THR A 144 27.47 -8.04 -15.08
N GLY A 145 27.69 -6.72 -15.22
CA GLY A 145 27.05 -5.89 -16.21
C GLY A 145 25.68 -5.32 -15.81
N ILE A 146 25.15 -5.68 -14.64
CA ILE A 146 23.92 -5.10 -14.13
C ILE A 146 24.24 -3.92 -13.20
N THR A 147 23.49 -2.84 -13.36
CA THR A 147 23.54 -1.65 -12.48
C THR A 147 22.15 -1.18 -12.11
N ILE A 148 22.03 -0.53 -10.95
CA ILE A 148 20.78 0.16 -10.59
C ILE A 148 20.60 1.38 -11.52
N ASP A 149 19.42 1.53 -12.10
CA ASP A 149 19.00 2.73 -12.80
C ASP A 149 18.63 3.81 -11.78
N ILE A 150 19.61 4.62 -11.38
CA ILE A 150 19.44 5.65 -10.36
C ILE A 150 18.32 6.63 -10.72
N PRO A 151 18.24 7.19 -11.96
CA PRO A 151 17.14 8.06 -12.35
C PRO A 151 15.74 7.44 -12.17
N ARG A 152 15.51 6.23 -12.66
CA ARG A 152 14.22 5.56 -12.55
C ARG A 152 13.90 5.13 -11.12
N THR A 153 14.90 4.70 -10.38
CA THR A 153 14.72 4.36 -8.96
C THR A 153 14.41 5.60 -8.13
N TRP A 154 14.99 6.76 -8.46
CA TRP A 154 14.60 8.02 -7.83
C TRP A 154 13.16 8.40 -8.14
N MET A 155 12.73 8.27 -9.40
CA MET A 155 11.32 8.52 -9.76
C MET A 155 10.38 7.64 -8.94
N LEU A 156 10.70 6.35 -8.78
CA LEU A 156 9.92 5.44 -7.94
C LEU A 156 9.89 5.88 -6.47
N VAL A 157 11.03 6.25 -5.90
CA VAL A 157 11.09 6.76 -4.52
C VAL A 157 10.24 8.02 -4.36
N LYS A 158 10.30 8.95 -5.30
CA LYS A 158 9.47 10.16 -5.31
C LYS A 158 7.98 9.81 -5.34
N GLU A 159 7.57 8.93 -6.27
CA GLU A 159 6.18 8.46 -6.38
C GLU A 159 5.68 7.80 -5.08
N LEU A 160 6.50 6.97 -4.44
CA LEU A 160 6.18 6.35 -3.14
C LEU A 160 5.99 7.40 -2.04
N LEU A 161 6.91 8.35 -1.92
CA LEU A 161 6.89 9.36 -0.85
C LEU A 161 5.78 10.41 -1.03
N THR A 162 5.30 10.62 -2.25
CA THR A 162 4.26 11.60 -2.57
C THR A 162 2.91 10.95 -2.90
N ALA A 163 2.82 9.63 -2.82
CA ALA A 163 1.61 8.87 -3.14
C ALA A 163 0.41 9.29 -2.30
N PRO A 164 -0.77 9.50 -2.88
CA PRO A 164 -1.97 9.85 -2.12
C PRO A 164 -2.60 8.66 -1.37
N GLU A 165 -2.33 7.44 -1.79
CA GLU A 165 -2.97 6.23 -1.29
C GLU A 165 -2.61 5.93 0.17
N ALA A 166 -1.31 5.97 0.50
CA ALA A 166 -0.84 5.73 1.85
C ALA A 166 0.39 6.58 2.17
N PRO A 167 0.53 7.08 3.41
CA PRO A 167 1.76 7.74 3.85
C PRO A 167 2.87 6.70 4.06
N VAL A 168 3.95 6.78 3.28
CA VAL A 168 5.13 5.94 3.44
C VAL A 168 5.94 6.40 4.64
N GLN A 169 6.21 5.49 5.57
CA GLN A 169 7.04 5.72 6.76
C GLN A 169 8.52 5.53 6.44
N TRP A 170 8.86 4.38 5.85
CA TRP A 170 10.22 3.99 5.56
C TRP A 170 10.35 3.40 4.17
N VAL A 171 11.47 3.68 3.56
CA VAL A 171 12.01 2.91 2.43
C VAL A 171 13.38 2.43 2.88
N PHE A 172 13.41 1.23 3.45
CA PHE A 172 14.66 0.64 3.89
C PHE A 172 15.48 0.19 2.69
N MET A 173 16.73 0.61 2.67
CA MET A 173 17.68 0.28 1.62
C MET A 173 19.12 0.49 2.08
N TYR A 174 20.07 0.01 1.30
CA TYR A 174 21.48 0.20 1.55
C TYR A 174 21.88 1.68 1.51
N ALA A 175 22.47 2.19 2.60
CA ALA A 175 22.76 3.61 2.77
C ALA A 175 23.58 4.27 1.62
N PRO A 176 24.59 3.60 1.02
CA PRO A 176 25.27 4.17 -0.16
C PRO A 176 24.37 4.34 -1.38
N ILE A 177 23.38 3.45 -1.59
CA ILE A 177 22.40 3.60 -2.67
C ILE A 177 21.45 4.77 -2.37
N ALA A 178 20.94 4.86 -1.14
CA ALA A 178 20.12 6.00 -0.70
C ALA A 178 20.83 7.35 -0.94
N ARG A 179 22.13 7.42 -0.62
CA ARG A 179 22.94 8.62 -0.87
C ARG A 179 22.98 8.98 -2.37
N ARG A 180 23.20 8.00 -3.25
CA ARG A 180 23.20 8.24 -4.71
C ARG A 180 21.86 8.75 -5.24
N LEU A 181 20.76 8.26 -4.69
CA LEU A 181 19.43 8.74 -5.05
C LEU A 181 19.24 10.21 -4.63
N ILE A 182 19.67 10.55 -3.43
CA ILE A 182 19.62 11.95 -2.93
C ILE A 182 20.53 12.87 -3.76
N GLU A 183 21.77 12.44 -4.07
CA GLU A 183 22.71 13.19 -4.92
C GLU A 183 22.12 13.42 -6.32
N HIS A 184 21.46 12.40 -6.88
CA HIS A 184 20.75 12.53 -8.15
C HIS A 184 19.61 13.54 -8.07
N ALA A 185 18.76 13.46 -7.04
CA ALA A 185 17.66 14.39 -6.80
C ALA A 185 18.12 15.84 -6.74
N GLN A 186 19.20 16.10 -5.99
CA GLN A 186 19.82 17.43 -5.91
C GLN A 186 20.32 17.91 -7.27
N LYS A 187 20.99 17.02 -8.02
CA LYS A 187 21.56 17.34 -9.34
C LYS A 187 20.48 17.73 -10.35
N ILE A 188 19.31 17.11 -10.29
CA ILE A 188 18.19 17.42 -11.22
C ILE A 188 17.29 18.55 -10.73
N GLY A 189 17.60 19.15 -9.55
CA GLY A 189 16.83 20.26 -9.01
C GLY A 189 15.47 19.88 -8.43
N GLU A 190 15.32 18.67 -7.85
CA GLU A 190 14.09 18.32 -7.14
C GLU A 190 13.79 19.32 -6.01
N PRO A 191 12.52 19.60 -5.72
CA PRO A 191 12.14 20.48 -4.61
C PRO A 191 12.74 20.02 -3.28
N GLU A 192 13.30 20.95 -2.49
CA GLU A 192 13.96 20.60 -1.23
C GLU A 192 13.02 19.89 -0.24
N VAL A 193 11.72 20.17 -0.28
CA VAL A 193 10.72 19.46 0.55
C VAL A 193 10.69 17.96 0.24
N VAL A 194 10.80 17.57 -1.04
CA VAL A 194 10.84 16.16 -1.46
C VAL A 194 12.17 15.53 -1.05
N ILE A 195 13.29 16.23 -1.24
CA ILE A 195 14.62 15.76 -0.83
C ILE A 195 14.68 15.58 0.69
N ALA A 196 14.18 16.53 1.47
CA ALA A 196 14.13 16.44 2.92
C ALA A 196 13.30 15.25 3.40
N ARG A 197 12.14 15.03 2.78
CA ARG A 197 11.29 13.83 3.03
C ARG A 197 12.04 12.55 2.73
N ALA A 198 12.73 12.48 1.58
CA ALA A 198 13.53 11.32 1.21
C ALA A 198 14.67 11.06 2.19
N ARG A 199 15.40 12.10 2.65
CA ARG A 199 16.45 11.96 3.67
C ARG A 199 15.93 11.36 4.98
N LYS A 200 14.69 11.63 5.36
CA LYS A 200 14.06 11.05 6.55
C LYS A 200 13.61 9.60 6.31
N ALA A 201 13.03 9.30 5.14
CA ALA A 201 12.42 8.00 4.84
C ALA A 201 13.41 6.94 4.36
N LEU A 202 14.45 7.33 3.59
CA LEU A 202 15.46 6.40 3.08
C LEU A 202 16.45 6.04 4.18
N LYS A 203 16.40 4.80 4.66
CA LYS A 203 17.20 4.37 5.81
C LYS A 203 17.72 2.94 5.66
N GLN A 204 18.95 2.72 6.04
CA GLN A 204 19.45 1.38 6.29
C GLN A 204 19.10 0.98 7.72
N PRO A 205 18.39 -0.14 7.95
CA PRO A 205 18.10 -0.62 9.29
C PRO A 205 19.42 -1.05 9.99
N GLY A 206 19.47 -0.85 11.31
CA GLY A 206 20.66 -1.18 12.11
C GLY A 206 20.63 -2.61 12.68
N ASP A 207 19.48 -3.26 12.64
CA ASP A 207 19.18 -4.52 13.31
C ASP A 207 18.85 -5.67 12.35
N SER A 208 18.98 -5.44 11.05
CA SER A 208 18.70 -6.42 9.99
C SER A 208 19.75 -6.38 8.88
N ALA A 209 19.59 -7.22 7.84
CA ALA A 209 20.42 -7.20 6.64
C ALA A 209 20.39 -5.83 5.96
N ARG A 210 21.42 -5.53 5.16
CA ARG A 210 21.63 -4.19 4.58
C ARG A 210 20.59 -3.72 3.58
N HIS A 211 19.68 -4.56 3.10
CA HIS A 211 18.77 -4.27 2.00
C HIS A 211 19.52 -3.72 0.77
N ASP A 212 20.59 -4.43 0.39
CA ASP A 212 21.44 -4.07 -0.74
C ASP A 212 20.99 -4.73 -2.06
N ASP A 213 19.86 -5.42 -2.05
CA ASP A 213 19.27 -6.14 -3.18
C ASP A 213 17.83 -5.70 -3.55
N HIS A 214 17.15 -4.99 -2.66
CA HIS A 214 15.80 -4.45 -2.88
C HIS A 214 15.53 -3.22 -2.00
N MET A 215 14.37 -2.61 -2.21
CA MET A 215 13.78 -1.61 -1.32
C MET A 215 12.68 -2.28 -0.51
N HIS A 216 12.74 -2.15 0.81
CA HIS A 216 11.67 -2.57 1.70
C HIS A 216 10.85 -1.33 2.09
N VAL A 217 9.63 -1.23 1.61
CA VAL A 217 8.74 -0.10 1.84
C VAL A 217 7.78 -0.41 2.97
N ARG A 218 7.63 0.53 3.90
CA ARG A 218 6.67 0.45 5.01
C ARG A 218 5.75 1.65 5.00
N VAL A 219 4.45 1.41 5.12
CA VAL A 219 3.46 2.46 5.34
C VAL A 219 3.14 2.64 6.83
N TYR A 220 2.66 3.83 7.19
CA TYR A 220 2.14 4.07 8.56
C TYR A 220 0.86 3.27 8.80
N CYS A 221 0.56 3.05 10.09
CA CYS A 221 -0.78 2.64 10.48
C CYS A 221 -1.81 3.65 9.99
N SER A 222 -2.92 3.19 9.42
CA SER A 222 -4.07 4.05 9.17
C SER A 222 -4.66 4.57 10.48
N ALA A 223 -5.45 5.63 10.41
CA ALA A 223 -6.14 6.14 11.60
C ALA A 223 -7.11 5.09 12.18
N ALA A 224 -7.77 4.31 11.31
CA ALA A 224 -8.66 3.22 11.71
C ALA A 224 -7.89 2.10 12.40
N ASP A 225 -6.77 1.62 11.82
CA ASP A 225 -5.96 0.55 12.39
C ASP A 225 -5.41 0.87 13.78
N ARG A 226 -5.08 2.14 14.04
CA ARG A 226 -4.62 2.57 15.37
C ARG A 226 -5.66 2.30 16.45
N ALA A 227 -6.95 2.41 16.13
CA ALA A 227 -8.02 2.07 17.05
C ALA A 227 -8.06 0.57 17.41
N TYR A 228 -7.51 -0.28 16.52
CA TYR A 228 -7.37 -1.73 16.73
C TYR A 228 -5.98 -2.14 17.22
N GLY A 229 -5.15 -1.19 17.63
CA GLY A 229 -3.85 -1.47 18.26
C GLY A 229 -2.68 -1.54 17.29
N CYS A 230 -2.82 -1.08 16.05
CA CYS A 230 -1.69 -0.89 15.16
C CYS A 230 -0.72 0.13 15.75
N THR A 231 0.58 -0.19 15.73
CA THR A 231 1.62 0.63 16.36
C THR A 231 2.76 0.88 15.37
N ASP A 232 3.05 2.17 15.12
CA ASP A 232 4.23 2.58 14.40
C ASP A 232 5.46 2.64 15.30
N MET A 233 6.60 2.35 14.71
CA MET A 233 7.92 2.53 15.33
C MET A 233 8.75 3.47 14.46
N GLY A 234 9.19 4.58 15.04
CA GLY A 234 10.00 5.57 14.33
C GLY A 234 9.35 6.94 14.26
N PRO A 235 9.85 7.82 13.38
CA PRO A 235 9.40 9.19 13.33
C PRO A 235 7.93 9.27 12.90
N MET A 236 7.17 10.08 13.65
CA MET A 236 5.76 10.33 13.37
C MET A 236 5.53 11.64 12.61
N GLU A 237 6.57 12.45 12.44
CA GLU A 237 6.47 13.77 11.80
C GLU A 237 5.98 13.70 10.34
N LEU A 238 6.40 12.70 9.57
CA LEU A 238 5.93 12.52 8.19
C LEU A 238 4.43 12.19 8.13
N TRP A 239 3.93 11.46 9.11
CA TRP A 239 2.50 11.19 9.25
C TRP A 239 1.73 12.44 9.66
N ALA A 240 2.26 13.22 10.61
CA ALA A 240 1.66 14.47 11.06
C ALA A 240 1.64 15.53 9.95
N GLU A 241 2.72 15.66 9.17
CA GLU A 241 2.79 16.54 8.01
C GLU A 241 1.65 16.22 7.02
N ARG A 242 1.44 14.93 6.74
CA ARG A 242 0.39 14.48 5.83
C ARG A 242 -1.03 14.71 6.36
N GLN A 243 -1.25 14.54 7.65
CA GLN A 243 -2.56 14.83 8.27
C GLN A 243 -2.87 16.34 8.29
N ALA A 244 -1.84 17.18 8.26
CA ALA A 244 -1.98 18.63 8.17
C ALA A 244 -2.28 19.13 6.74
N GLU A 245 -2.00 18.33 5.71
CA GLU A 245 -2.38 18.66 4.34
C GLU A 245 -3.91 18.57 4.20
N PRO A 246 -4.60 19.64 3.74
CA PRO A 246 -6.03 19.56 3.53
C PRO A 246 -6.35 18.46 2.52
N SER A 247 -7.31 17.60 2.84
CA SER A 247 -7.73 16.57 1.90
C SER A 247 -8.15 17.21 0.57
N PRO A 248 -7.96 16.56 -0.58
CA PRO A 248 -8.43 17.09 -1.87
C PRO A 248 -9.89 17.50 -1.85
N VAL A 249 -10.73 16.79 -1.10
CA VAL A 249 -12.14 17.11 -0.91
C VAL A 249 -12.30 18.38 -0.06
N ALA A 250 -11.56 18.52 1.04
CA ALA A 250 -11.59 19.74 1.86
C ALA A 250 -11.08 20.95 1.08
N ALA A 251 -10.01 20.80 0.29
CA ALA A 251 -9.51 21.85 -0.58
C ALA A 251 -10.56 22.28 -1.63
N LEU A 252 -11.24 21.30 -2.25
CA LEU A 252 -12.32 21.56 -3.22
C LEU A 252 -13.50 22.27 -2.55
N LEU A 253 -13.94 21.81 -1.39
CA LEU A 253 -15.05 22.46 -0.64
C LEU A 253 -14.69 23.89 -0.24
N THR A 254 -13.45 24.14 0.17
CA THR A 254 -12.95 25.48 0.47
C THR A 254 -12.96 26.37 -0.78
N ALA A 255 -12.50 25.84 -1.92
CA ALA A 255 -12.52 26.56 -3.19
C ALA A 255 -13.95 26.88 -3.66
N LEU A 256 -14.88 25.93 -3.52
CA LEU A 256 -16.30 26.15 -3.84
C LEU A 256 -16.94 27.18 -2.91
N ALA A 257 -16.63 27.16 -1.62
CA ALA A 257 -17.13 28.14 -0.64
C ALA A 257 -16.55 29.55 -0.88
N ALA A 258 -15.33 29.64 -1.41
CA ALA A 258 -14.68 30.91 -1.75
C ALA A 258 -15.11 31.47 -3.11
N SER A 259 -15.83 30.70 -3.94
CA SER A 259 -16.33 31.14 -5.23
C SER A 259 -17.50 32.13 -4.99
N PRO A 260 -17.47 33.32 -5.60
CA PRO A 260 -18.61 34.24 -5.49
C PRO A 260 -19.87 33.56 -6.05
N PRO A 261 -21.03 33.79 -5.44
CA PRO A 261 -22.27 33.24 -5.97
C PRO A 261 -22.43 33.71 -7.44
N PRO A 262 -22.93 32.83 -8.32
CA PRO A 262 -23.17 33.21 -9.69
C PRO A 262 -24.02 34.47 -9.71
N ALA A 263 -23.57 35.50 -10.45
CA ALA A 263 -24.32 36.75 -10.58
C ALA A 263 -25.74 36.39 -10.99
N ALA A 264 -26.70 36.79 -10.15
CA ALA A 264 -28.10 36.56 -10.45
C ALA A 264 -28.41 37.27 -11.77
N SER A 265 -28.55 36.50 -12.83
CA SER A 265 -29.09 37.01 -14.09
C SER A 265 -30.52 37.41 -13.81
N GLU A 266 -30.76 38.70 -13.67
CA GLU A 266 -32.11 39.28 -13.69
C GLU A 266 -32.71 39.04 -15.09
N ALA A 267 -33.14 37.84 -15.34
CA ALA A 267 -34.06 37.58 -16.44
C ALA A 267 -35.43 38.06 -15.98
N SER A 268 -35.76 39.29 -16.34
CA SER A 268 -37.11 39.83 -16.21
C SER A 268 -38.08 38.96 -17.02
N ILE A 269 -38.71 38.01 -16.34
CA ILE A 269 -39.83 37.25 -16.90
C ILE A 269 -41.05 38.17 -16.78
N SER A 270 -41.40 38.88 -17.85
CA SER A 270 -42.69 39.57 -17.99
C SER A 270 -43.79 38.52 -18.07
N VAL A 271 -44.50 38.33 -16.97
CA VAL A 271 -45.72 37.52 -16.91
C VAL A 271 -46.87 38.32 -17.48
N PRO A 272 -47.56 37.86 -18.54
CA PRO A 272 -48.80 38.52 -19.01
C PRO A 272 -49.90 38.33 -17.97
N ALA A 273 -50.63 39.44 -17.65
CA ALA A 273 -51.72 39.43 -16.73
C ALA A 273 -52.88 38.54 -17.27
N ALA A 274 -53.19 37.48 -16.55
CA ALA A 274 -54.35 36.64 -16.78
C ALA A 274 -55.49 37.06 -15.80
N SER A 275 -56.68 37.25 -16.32
CA SER A 275 -57.92 37.61 -15.62
C SER A 275 -58.35 36.56 -14.58
N PRO A 276 -59.08 36.97 -13.51
CA PRO A 276 -59.46 36.09 -12.40
C PRO A 276 -60.64 35.20 -12.76
N GLY A 277 -60.45 33.90 -12.88
CA GLY A 277 -61.52 32.92 -12.90
C GLY A 277 -61.55 32.18 -11.55
N ALA A 278 -62.70 32.24 -10.88
CA ALA A 278 -62.96 31.61 -9.60
C ALA A 278 -62.98 30.09 -9.69
N VAL A 279 -62.18 29.41 -8.84
CA VAL A 279 -62.33 28.00 -8.60
C VAL A 279 -62.23 27.70 -7.09
N SER A 280 -63.24 26.96 -6.61
CA SER A 280 -63.47 26.58 -5.20
C SER A 280 -62.37 25.63 -4.63
N PRO A 281 -62.20 25.63 -3.30
CA PRO A 281 -61.14 24.83 -2.64
C PRO A 281 -61.57 23.37 -2.44
N GLY A 282 -60.87 22.46 -3.07
CA GLY A 282 -60.93 21.04 -2.76
C GLY A 282 -59.84 20.68 -1.74
N ALA A 283 -60.25 20.19 -0.57
CA ALA A 283 -59.37 19.76 0.49
C ALA A 283 -58.67 18.44 0.11
N VAL A 284 -57.34 18.46 0.10
CA VAL A 284 -56.53 17.23 0.00
C VAL A 284 -55.95 16.97 1.39
N ALA A 285 -56.34 15.81 1.97
CA ALA A 285 -55.85 15.33 3.25
C ALA A 285 -54.43 14.78 3.12
N LEU A 286 -53.55 15.20 4.04
CA LEU A 286 -52.21 14.65 4.21
C LEU A 286 -52.30 13.32 5.00
N PRO A 287 -51.51 12.26 4.66
CA PRO A 287 -51.45 11.07 5.47
C PRO A 287 -50.56 11.26 6.72
N ALA A 288 -51.01 10.64 7.81
CA ALA A 288 -50.46 10.71 9.15
C ALA A 288 -49.02 10.16 9.26
N ALA A 289 -48.26 10.77 10.16
CA ALA A 289 -46.94 10.37 10.59
C ALA A 289 -46.94 8.99 11.26
N VAL A 290 -45.97 8.13 10.87
CA VAL A 290 -45.69 6.85 11.51
C VAL A 290 -44.82 7.13 12.75
N ALA A 291 -45.36 6.74 13.92
CA ALA A 291 -44.65 6.79 15.21
C ALA A 291 -43.61 5.65 15.28
N ILE A 292 -42.36 6.00 15.59
CA ILE A 292 -41.29 5.05 15.88
C ILE A 292 -41.42 4.67 17.36
N GLY A 293 -41.69 3.37 17.61
CA GLY A 293 -41.80 2.82 18.97
C GLY A 293 -40.41 2.67 19.63
N GLU A 294 -40.37 3.05 20.90
CA GLU A 294 -39.25 2.82 21.82
C GLU A 294 -39.10 1.31 22.09
N ALA A 295 -37.86 0.78 21.90
CA ALA A 295 -37.51 -0.57 22.27
C ALA A 295 -36.84 -0.58 23.66
N GLU A 296 -37.47 -1.30 24.58
CA GLU A 296 -37.03 -1.54 25.96
C GLU A 296 -35.67 -2.24 26.02
N SER A 297 -34.82 -1.72 26.93
CA SER A 297 -33.58 -2.30 27.36
C SER A 297 -33.80 -3.59 28.14
N ARG A 298 -33.31 -4.73 27.68
CA ARG A 298 -33.20 -5.97 28.49
C ARG A 298 -31.74 -6.23 28.82
N GLY A 299 -31.54 -6.58 30.11
CA GLY A 299 -30.33 -6.65 30.87
C GLY A 299 -29.19 -7.51 30.28
N VAL A 300 -28.00 -7.00 30.55
CA VAL A 300 -26.72 -7.64 30.30
C VAL A 300 -26.46 -8.70 31.39
N GLY A 301 -26.42 -9.97 30.98
CA GLY A 301 -25.95 -11.06 31.81
C GLY A 301 -24.41 -11.16 31.76
N THR A 302 -23.80 -11.19 32.93
CA THR A 302 -22.36 -11.40 33.16
C THR A 302 -21.92 -12.79 32.65
N PRO A 303 -20.81 -12.92 31.92
CA PRO A 303 -20.28 -14.25 31.57
C PRO A 303 -19.46 -14.83 32.72
N THR A 304 -19.82 -16.02 33.12
CA THR A 304 -19.14 -16.89 34.06
C THR A 304 -17.80 -17.39 33.50
N ALA A 305 -16.75 -17.33 34.34
CA ALA A 305 -15.41 -17.82 34.00
C ALA A 305 -15.39 -19.34 33.76
N LEU A 306 -14.72 -19.78 32.72
CA LEU A 306 -14.39 -21.19 32.42
C LEU A 306 -13.02 -21.56 33.03
N PRO A 307 -12.83 -22.81 33.51
CA PRO A 307 -11.63 -23.22 34.20
C PRO A 307 -10.48 -23.56 33.24
N ALA A 308 -9.25 -23.30 33.67
CA ALA A 308 -8.01 -23.63 33.00
C ALA A 308 -7.82 -25.15 32.85
N GLY A 309 -7.84 -25.64 31.62
CA GLY A 309 -7.45 -27.00 31.26
C GLY A 309 -5.98 -27.07 30.85
N ARG A 310 -5.16 -27.82 31.61
CA ARG A 310 -3.82 -28.26 31.19
C ARG A 310 -3.97 -29.34 30.13
N GLY A 311 -3.40 -29.13 28.95
CA GLY A 311 -3.30 -30.11 27.90
C GLY A 311 -1.91 -30.10 27.27
N SER A 312 -1.20 -31.22 27.46
CA SER A 312 0.10 -31.56 26.91
C SER A 312 0.08 -31.63 25.39
N SER A 313 1.07 -31.02 24.76
CA SER A 313 1.36 -31.11 23.33
C SER A 313 1.93 -32.48 22.98
N PRO A 314 1.58 -33.06 21.81
CA PRO A 314 2.40 -34.06 21.16
C PRO A 314 3.27 -33.37 20.09
N GLU A 315 4.58 -33.59 20.16
CA GLU A 315 5.54 -33.32 19.13
C GLU A 315 5.21 -34.15 17.87
N GLY A 316 4.77 -33.48 16.81
CA GLY A 316 4.62 -34.04 15.48
C GLY A 316 5.65 -33.45 14.54
N THR A 317 6.78 -34.15 14.34
CA THR A 317 7.81 -33.81 13.35
C THR A 317 7.23 -34.01 11.94
N ILE A 318 6.86 -32.95 11.23
CA ILE A 318 6.50 -33.04 9.82
C ILE A 318 7.77 -32.91 8.99
N SER A 319 8.22 -34.04 8.41
CA SER A 319 9.34 -34.11 7.48
C SER A 319 8.94 -33.51 6.13
N ALA A 320 9.65 -32.48 5.68
CA ALA A 320 9.44 -31.85 4.38
C ALA A 320 9.91 -32.75 3.23
N PRO A 321 9.26 -32.74 2.06
CA PRO A 321 9.66 -33.55 0.92
C PRO A 321 11.02 -33.11 0.33
N PRO A 322 11.85 -34.04 -0.19
CA PRO A 322 13.27 -33.84 -0.48
C PRO A 322 13.62 -32.85 -1.60
N HIS A 323 12.67 -32.42 -2.39
CA HIS A 323 12.93 -31.46 -3.49
C HIS A 323 12.90 -29.99 -3.05
N LEU A 324 12.32 -29.64 -1.89
CA LEU A 324 12.37 -28.31 -1.33
C LEU A 324 13.72 -27.98 -0.64
N GLY A 325 14.45 -29.00 -0.20
CA GLY A 325 15.74 -28.82 0.46
C GLY A 325 16.85 -28.25 -0.42
N ARG A 326 16.73 -28.36 -1.74
CA ARG A 326 17.74 -27.86 -2.69
C ARG A 326 17.58 -26.37 -3.02
N LEU A 327 16.36 -25.87 -3.02
CA LEU A 327 16.07 -24.44 -3.23
C LEU A 327 16.38 -23.60 -1.98
N LEU A 328 16.22 -24.19 -0.80
CA LEU A 328 16.51 -23.50 0.47
C LEU A 328 18.02 -23.39 0.74
N ARG A 329 18.86 -24.32 0.25
CA ARG A 329 20.32 -24.31 0.48
C ARG A 329 21.06 -23.21 -0.28
N THR A 330 20.55 -22.70 -1.37
CA THR A 330 21.20 -21.64 -2.14
C THR A 330 21.09 -20.25 -1.50
N HIS A 331 20.17 -20.06 -0.56
CA HIS A 331 20.01 -18.80 0.14
C HIS A 331 20.54 -18.80 1.58
N THR A 332 20.69 -19.98 2.22
CA THR A 332 21.17 -20.09 3.60
C THR A 332 22.69 -20.07 3.71
N ASP A 333 23.44 -20.31 2.64
CA ASP A 333 24.92 -20.29 2.67
C ASP A 333 25.53 -18.87 2.69
N ARG A 334 24.68 -17.82 2.74
CA ARG A 334 25.11 -16.44 2.95
C ARG A 334 24.93 -15.94 4.38
N ILE A 335 25.05 -16.80 5.37
CA ILE A 335 25.17 -16.37 6.76
C ILE A 335 26.55 -15.74 6.95
N TYR A 336 26.52 -14.44 7.18
CA TYR A 336 27.59 -13.55 7.59
C TYR A 336 28.52 -14.22 8.61
N LEU A 337 29.77 -14.49 8.19
CA LEU A 337 30.87 -14.72 9.11
C LEU A 337 31.45 -13.35 9.52
N PRO A 338 31.40 -12.98 10.80
CA PRO A 338 32.06 -11.76 11.26
C PRO A 338 33.56 -11.88 11.05
N SER A 339 34.14 -10.95 10.29
CA SER A 339 35.59 -10.82 10.22
C SER A 339 36.14 -10.54 11.62
N ARG A 340 36.93 -11.45 12.16
CA ARG A 340 37.75 -11.21 13.33
C ARG A 340 38.83 -10.18 12.98
N ARG A 341 38.78 -9.06 13.63
CA ARG A 341 39.91 -8.25 14.09
C ARG A 341 39.64 -7.76 15.50
#